data_fa0587d8f3455e3e2305ba91be0ddb44
#
_entry.id   fa0587d8f3455e3e2305ba91be0ddb44
#
_cell.length_a   1.000
_cell.length_b   1.000
_cell.length_c   1.000
_cell.angle_alpha   90.00
_cell.angle_beta   90.00
_cell.angle_gamma   90.00
#
_symmetry.space_group_name_H-M   'P 1'
#
loop_
_entity.id
_entity.type
_entity.pdbx_description
1 polymer ?
#
loop_
_entity_poly.entity_id
_entity_poly.type
_entity_poly.pdbx_seq_one_letter_code
_entity_poly.pdbx_strand_id
1 'polypeptide(L)'
;MSKYIIPHLPLSYDLETKTILKQVNKSNQKLAELKGVARTIPNENILISSLTLQEAKDSSAVENIVTTQDDLYKAGLEDKITNINAATKEVLRYREAITEGFSYVRNKHVLTNNAIKDIQQSLVNNNEGFRKVPGTKLKDSNGNVIYTPPQDINDIDTYMNNLELFINDDSLCDFDPLI
;
A
#
# COMPACT_ATOMS: atom_id res chain seq x y z
N MET A 1 -15.59 -24.13 -8.93
CA MET A 1 -15.17 -22.77 -8.53
C MET A 1 -14.84 -21.99 -9.79
N SER A 2 -15.44 -20.83 -10.01
CA SER A 2 -15.05 -19.98 -11.14
C SER A 2 -13.61 -19.51 -10.93
N LYS A 3 -12.75 -19.77 -11.92
CA LYS A 3 -11.37 -19.32 -11.89
C LYS A 3 -11.40 -17.79 -12.06
N TYR A 4 -11.15 -17.04 -10.99
CA TYR A 4 -11.00 -15.59 -11.09
C TYR A 4 -9.77 -15.29 -11.95
N ILE A 5 -9.96 -14.51 -12.99
CA ILE A 5 -8.88 -14.05 -13.88
C ILE A 5 -8.70 -12.56 -13.62
N ILE A 6 -7.47 -12.15 -13.33
CA ILE A 6 -7.13 -10.74 -13.14
C ILE A 6 -7.34 -10.03 -14.48
N PRO A 7 -8.22 -9.02 -14.55
CA PRO A 7 -8.40 -8.26 -15.77
C PRO A 7 -7.20 -7.35 -16.04
N HIS A 8 -6.92 -7.05 -17.30
CA HIS A 8 -6.03 -5.97 -17.67
C HIS A 8 -6.68 -4.61 -17.41
N LEU A 9 -5.86 -3.63 -17.05
CA LEU A 9 -6.26 -2.25 -16.86
C LEU A 9 -5.99 -1.43 -18.12
N PRO A 10 -6.86 -0.43 -18.45
CA PRO A 10 -8.09 -0.08 -17.74
C PRO A 10 -9.19 -1.14 -17.90
N LEU A 11 -10.11 -1.17 -16.95
CA LEU A 11 -11.26 -2.06 -17.02
C LEU A 11 -12.20 -1.66 -18.17
N SER A 12 -12.81 -2.65 -18.83
CA SER A 12 -13.75 -2.41 -19.92
C SER A 12 -15.16 -2.01 -19.47
N TYR A 13 -15.37 -1.80 -18.18
CA TYR A 13 -16.68 -1.45 -17.61
C TYR A 13 -16.83 0.06 -17.49
N ASP A 14 -18.04 0.56 -17.74
CA ASP A 14 -18.42 1.92 -17.37
C ASP A 14 -18.58 2.00 -15.84
N LEU A 15 -17.58 2.60 -15.19
CA LEU A 15 -17.57 2.83 -13.74
C LEU A 15 -18.20 4.18 -13.36
N GLU A 16 -18.37 5.11 -14.28
CA GLU A 16 -18.94 6.45 -14.02
C GLU A 16 -20.48 6.44 -13.96
N THR A 17 -21.02 5.45 -13.25
CA THR A 17 -22.46 5.42 -13.02
C THR A 17 -22.92 6.61 -12.17
N LYS A 18 -24.19 7.03 -12.34
CA LYS A 18 -24.79 8.12 -11.55
C LYS A 18 -24.62 7.94 -10.04
N THR A 19 -24.61 6.71 -9.55
CA THR A 19 -24.43 6.40 -8.13
C THR A 19 -23.01 6.65 -7.68
N ILE A 20 -22.03 6.18 -8.45
CA ILE A 20 -20.60 6.37 -8.18
C ILE A 20 -20.25 7.84 -8.26
N LEU A 21 -20.64 8.55 -9.33
CA LEU A 21 -20.36 9.98 -9.49
C LEU A 21 -20.95 10.85 -8.36
N LYS A 22 -22.13 10.49 -7.82
CA LYS A 22 -22.66 11.18 -6.63
C LYS A 22 -21.78 10.96 -5.40
N GLN A 23 -21.20 9.77 -5.26
CA GLN A 23 -20.30 9.48 -4.14
C GLN A 23 -18.95 10.18 -4.33
N VAL A 24 -18.40 10.18 -5.55
CA VAL A 24 -17.19 10.93 -5.92
C VAL A 24 -17.33 12.41 -5.56
N ASN A 25 -18.48 13.03 -5.91
CA ASN A 25 -18.71 14.43 -5.55
C ASN A 25 -18.67 14.68 -4.02
N LYS A 26 -19.29 13.79 -3.23
CA LYS A 26 -19.23 13.89 -1.76
C LYS A 26 -17.80 13.70 -1.23
N SER A 27 -17.05 12.77 -1.82
CA SER A 27 -15.66 12.52 -1.43
C SER A 27 -14.76 13.71 -1.76
N ASN A 28 -14.92 14.31 -2.94
CA ASN A 28 -14.22 15.54 -3.34
C ASN A 28 -14.50 16.70 -2.39
N GLN A 29 -15.75 16.88 -1.96
CA GLN A 29 -16.11 17.90 -0.97
C GLN A 29 -15.37 17.69 0.35
N LYS A 30 -15.29 16.42 0.84
CA LYS A 30 -14.59 16.10 2.08
C LYS A 30 -13.07 16.25 1.97
N LEU A 31 -12.50 15.90 0.83
CA LEU A 31 -11.08 16.15 0.56
C LEU A 31 -10.75 17.63 0.50
N ALA A 32 -11.59 18.45 -0.12
CA ALA A 32 -11.41 19.90 -0.15
C ALA A 32 -11.51 20.52 1.25
N GLU A 33 -12.46 20.07 2.08
CA GLU A 33 -12.60 20.46 3.48
C GLU A 33 -11.32 20.09 4.28
N LEU A 34 -10.86 18.84 4.17
CA LEU A 34 -9.63 18.37 4.81
C LEU A 34 -8.41 19.20 4.37
N LYS A 35 -8.26 19.46 3.07
CA LYS A 35 -7.18 20.28 2.52
C LYS A 35 -7.20 21.70 3.07
N GLY A 36 -8.39 22.26 3.29
CA GLY A 36 -8.58 23.58 3.93
C GLY A 36 -8.14 23.57 5.39
N VAL A 37 -8.60 22.59 6.16
CA VAL A 37 -8.27 22.45 7.59
C VAL A 37 -6.80 22.13 7.80
N ALA A 38 -6.21 21.25 6.99
CA ALA A 38 -4.81 20.88 7.12
C ALA A 38 -3.84 22.07 7.04
N ARG A 39 -4.18 23.10 6.25
CA ARG A 39 -3.40 24.34 6.17
C ARG A 39 -3.37 25.16 7.45
N THR A 40 -4.28 24.92 8.39
CA THR A 40 -4.32 25.60 9.70
C THR A 40 -3.46 24.92 10.76
N ILE A 41 -2.92 23.74 10.47
CA ILE A 41 -2.07 22.96 11.38
C ILE A 41 -0.65 23.54 11.36
N PRO A 42 -0.11 24.03 12.49
CA PRO A 42 1.20 24.68 12.51
C PRO A 42 2.37 23.79 12.07
N ASN A 43 2.28 22.48 12.31
CA ASN A 43 3.28 21.50 11.89
C ASN A 43 2.57 20.20 11.49
N GLU A 44 2.26 20.07 10.20
CA GLU A 44 1.61 18.89 9.65
C GLU A 44 2.48 17.62 9.74
N ASN A 45 3.82 17.75 9.82
CA ASN A 45 4.72 16.60 9.92
C ASN A 45 4.51 15.79 11.20
N ILE A 46 4.12 16.42 12.30
CA ILE A 46 3.79 15.72 13.55
C ILE A 46 2.58 14.81 13.32
N LEU A 47 1.55 15.32 12.65
CA LEU A 47 0.34 14.56 12.36
C LEU A 47 0.63 13.43 11.38
N ILE A 48 1.37 13.71 10.30
CA ILE A 48 1.77 12.71 9.31
C ILE A 48 2.57 11.59 9.99
N SER A 49 3.58 11.92 10.81
CA SER A 49 4.38 10.92 11.53
C SER A 49 3.54 10.06 12.47
N SER A 50 2.59 10.67 13.19
CA SER A 50 1.70 9.95 14.10
C SER A 50 0.74 9.03 13.35
N LEU A 51 0.15 9.49 12.25
CA LEU A 51 -0.75 8.69 11.41
C LEU A 51 -0.01 7.54 10.73
N THR A 52 1.19 7.79 10.21
CA THR A 52 2.01 6.74 9.59
C THR A 52 2.40 5.64 10.59
N LEU A 53 2.72 6.02 11.83
CA LEU A 53 3.02 5.06 12.88
C LEU A 53 1.77 4.26 13.31
N GLN A 54 0.62 4.93 13.40
CA GLN A 54 -0.66 4.27 13.70
C GLN A 54 -1.05 3.30 12.59
N GLU A 55 -0.92 3.70 11.33
CA GLU A 55 -1.18 2.84 10.17
C GLU A 55 -0.27 1.59 10.19
N ALA A 56 1.03 1.79 10.39
CA ALA A 56 1.97 0.68 10.46
C ALA A 56 1.62 -0.31 11.58
N LYS A 57 1.22 0.20 12.75
CA LYS A 57 0.82 -0.63 13.89
C LYS A 57 -0.46 -1.41 13.61
N ASP A 58 -1.50 -0.73 13.11
CA ASP A 58 -2.81 -1.34 12.93
C ASP A 58 -2.81 -2.35 11.76
N SER A 59 -2.12 -2.04 10.65
CA SER A 59 -1.94 -2.94 9.52
C SER A 59 -1.12 -4.19 9.91
N SER A 60 -0.06 -4.04 10.70
CA SER A 60 0.71 -5.19 11.20
C SER A 60 -0.11 -6.04 12.18
N ALA A 61 -1.01 -5.43 12.96
CA ALA A 61 -1.89 -6.18 13.86
C ALA A 61 -2.88 -7.11 13.13
N VAL A 62 -3.28 -6.76 11.90
CA VAL A 62 -4.09 -7.64 11.02
C VAL A 62 -3.35 -8.94 10.70
N GLU A 63 -2.02 -8.87 10.58
CA GLU A 63 -1.13 -10.03 10.35
C GLU A 63 -0.69 -10.72 11.66
N ASN A 64 -1.36 -10.44 12.79
CA ASN A 64 -1.01 -10.92 14.13
C ASN A 64 0.36 -10.44 14.66
N ILE A 65 0.89 -9.36 14.12
CA ILE A 65 2.11 -8.70 14.59
C ILE A 65 1.70 -7.60 15.55
N VAL A 66 1.70 -7.92 16.85
CA VAL A 66 1.19 -7.02 17.89
C VAL A 66 2.34 -6.36 18.65
N THR A 67 2.30 -5.03 18.74
CA THR A 67 3.21 -4.22 19.55
C THR A 67 2.44 -3.14 20.31
N THR A 68 3.01 -2.65 21.40
CA THR A 68 2.41 -1.57 22.16
C THR A 68 2.88 -0.19 21.69
N GLN A 69 2.08 0.83 21.99
CA GLN A 69 2.45 2.22 21.70
C GLN A 69 3.72 2.61 22.45
N ASP A 70 3.85 2.15 23.72
CA ASP A 70 5.02 2.41 24.57
C ASP A 70 6.30 1.82 23.97
N ASP A 71 6.24 0.60 23.41
CA ASP A 71 7.40 -0.04 22.77
C ASP A 71 7.83 0.73 21.52
N LEU A 72 6.86 1.24 20.74
CA LEU A 72 7.14 2.04 19.54
C LEU A 72 7.77 3.39 19.89
N TYR A 73 7.27 4.07 20.94
CA TYR A 73 7.85 5.33 21.40
C TYR A 73 9.25 5.15 22.01
N LYS A 74 9.45 4.12 22.84
CA LYS A 74 10.78 3.80 23.38
C LYS A 74 11.78 3.51 22.28
N ALA A 75 11.39 2.71 21.28
CA ALA A 75 12.23 2.40 20.13
C ALA A 75 12.59 3.64 19.28
N GLY A 76 11.72 4.66 19.27
CA GLY A 76 11.99 5.93 18.58
C GLY A 76 12.89 6.91 19.34
N LEU A 77 13.10 6.70 20.65
CA LEU A 77 13.91 7.55 21.50
C LEU A 77 15.34 7.00 21.75
N GLU A 78 15.53 5.71 21.54
CA GLU A 78 16.82 5.06 21.77
C GLU A 78 17.64 4.99 20.48
N ASP A 79 18.78 5.68 20.42
CA ASP A 79 19.77 5.62 19.33
C ASP A 79 20.43 4.23 19.17
N LYS A 80 20.16 3.29 20.06
CA LYS A 80 20.69 1.92 20.04
C LYS A 80 19.56 0.89 20.19
N ILE A 81 19.18 0.31 19.09
CA ILE A 81 18.16 -0.74 18.91
C ILE A 81 18.61 -2.10 19.51
N THR A 82 19.11 -2.15 20.73
CA THR A 82 19.67 -3.39 21.29
C THR A 82 18.66 -4.33 21.96
N ASN A 83 17.45 -3.86 22.30
CA ASN A 83 16.44 -4.69 22.99
C ASN A 83 15.01 -4.56 22.45
N ILE A 84 14.83 -4.24 21.17
CA ILE A 84 13.50 -4.13 20.58
C ILE A 84 13.04 -5.53 20.11
N ASN A 85 11.81 -5.91 20.47
CA ASN A 85 11.22 -7.18 20.04
C ASN A 85 10.97 -7.21 18.51
N ALA A 86 10.82 -8.41 17.95
CA ALA A 86 10.67 -8.60 16.52
C ALA A 86 9.44 -7.89 15.94
N ALA A 87 8.31 -7.91 16.64
CA ALA A 87 7.07 -7.24 16.22
C ALA A 87 7.24 -5.72 16.12
N THR A 88 7.88 -5.10 17.14
CA THR A 88 8.17 -3.66 17.11
C THR A 88 9.11 -3.29 15.97
N LYS A 89 10.15 -4.10 15.70
CA LYS A 89 11.04 -3.89 14.54
C LYS A 89 10.29 -3.93 13.21
N GLU A 90 9.33 -4.84 13.08
CA GLU A 90 8.54 -4.99 11.87
C GLU A 90 7.62 -3.80 11.65
N VAL A 91 6.93 -3.33 12.68
CA VAL A 91 6.11 -2.11 12.61
C VAL A 91 6.94 -0.88 12.26
N LEU A 92 8.15 -0.76 12.79
CA LEU A 92 9.04 0.35 12.45
C LEU A 92 9.50 0.30 11.00
N ARG A 93 9.83 -0.88 10.47
CA ARG A 93 10.15 -1.07 9.04
C ARG A 93 8.96 -0.74 8.15
N TYR A 94 7.75 -1.12 8.56
CA TYR A 94 6.54 -0.77 7.83
C TYR A 94 6.37 0.76 7.73
N ARG A 95 6.54 1.48 8.85
CA ARG A 95 6.53 2.95 8.87
C ARG A 95 7.60 3.55 7.94
N GLU A 96 8.81 2.99 7.96
CA GLU A 96 9.92 3.43 7.12
C GLU A 96 9.60 3.23 5.63
N ALA A 97 9.10 2.05 5.26
CA ALA A 97 8.67 1.73 3.90
C ALA A 97 7.56 2.67 3.38
N ILE A 98 6.56 3.02 4.21
CA ILE A 98 5.54 4.02 3.85
C ILE A 98 6.19 5.38 3.59
N THR A 99 7.09 5.82 4.48
CA THR A 99 7.72 7.14 4.40
C THR A 99 8.62 7.26 3.16
N GLU A 100 9.41 6.25 2.89
CA GLU A 100 10.27 6.18 1.70
C GLU A 100 9.46 6.13 0.42
N GLY A 101 8.44 5.25 0.36
CA GLY A 101 7.55 5.11 -0.79
C GLY A 101 6.80 6.40 -1.10
N PHE A 102 6.25 7.06 -0.08
CA PHE A 102 5.59 8.35 -0.24
C PHE A 102 6.54 9.42 -0.76
N SER A 103 7.74 9.50 -0.18
CA SER A 103 8.77 10.46 -0.60
C SER A 103 9.21 10.23 -2.03
N TYR A 104 9.37 8.95 -2.43
CA TYR A 104 9.72 8.59 -3.80
C TYR A 104 8.65 9.08 -4.79
N VAL A 105 7.38 8.72 -4.58
CA VAL A 105 6.29 9.10 -5.48
C VAL A 105 6.11 10.62 -5.51
N ARG A 106 6.21 11.29 -4.36
CA ARG A 106 6.09 12.76 -4.30
C ARG A 106 7.17 13.48 -5.09
N ASN A 107 8.40 12.94 -5.12
CA ASN A 107 9.54 13.56 -5.80
C ASN A 107 9.61 13.19 -7.28
N LYS A 108 9.20 11.98 -7.65
CA LYS A 108 9.30 11.46 -9.01
C LYS A 108 8.03 11.59 -9.82
N HIS A 109 6.88 11.75 -9.14
CA HIS A 109 5.53 11.77 -9.74
C HIS A 109 5.19 10.51 -10.54
N VAL A 110 5.85 9.39 -10.23
CA VAL A 110 5.61 8.08 -10.84
C VAL A 110 5.72 6.98 -9.79
N LEU A 111 4.97 5.90 -9.97
CA LEU A 111 5.11 4.66 -9.20
C LEU A 111 5.53 3.54 -10.15
N THR A 112 6.79 3.13 -10.07
CA THR A 112 7.35 2.08 -10.94
C THR A 112 7.42 0.73 -10.23
N ASN A 113 7.50 -0.36 -11.00
CA ASN A 113 7.74 -1.70 -10.47
C ASN A 113 9.04 -1.78 -9.66
N ASN A 114 10.06 -1.01 -10.03
CA ASN A 114 11.29 -0.95 -9.25
C ASN A 114 11.06 -0.25 -7.90
N ALA A 115 10.31 0.86 -7.88
CA ALA A 115 9.94 1.52 -6.61
C ALA A 115 9.13 0.58 -5.70
N ILE A 116 8.20 -0.22 -6.25
CA ILE A 116 7.44 -1.22 -5.48
C ILE A 116 8.38 -2.27 -4.89
N LYS A 117 9.38 -2.75 -5.64
CA LYS A 117 10.38 -3.70 -5.16
C LYS A 117 11.29 -3.10 -4.08
N ASP A 118 11.68 -1.83 -4.23
CA ASP A 118 12.49 -1.12 -3.23
C ASP A 118 11.72 -0.94 -1.91
N ILE A 119 10.42 -0.57 -1.99
CA ILE A 119 9.53 -0.50 -0.82
C ILE A 119 9.37 -1.88 -0.16
N GLN A 120 9.20 -2.92 -0.95
CA GLN A 120 9.13 -4.29 -0.45
C GLN A 120 10.43 -4.71 0.24
N GLN A 121 11.58 -4.33 -0.32
CA GLN A 121 12.90 -4.59 0.30
C GLN A 121 13.02 -3.91 1.66
N SER A 122 12.61 -2.66 1.80
CA SER A 122 12.61 -1.94 3.09
C SER A 122 11.68 -2.63 4.09
N LEU A 123 10.50 -3.08 3.66
CA LEU A 123 9.49 -3.70 4.51
C LEU A 123 9.94 -5.06 5.05
N VAL A 124 10.40 -5.98 4.18
CA VAL A 124 10.71 -7.37 4.56
C VAL A 124 12.21 -7.63 4.74
N ASN A 125 13.03 -6.64 4.51
CA ASN A 125 14.50 -6.71 4.63
C ASN A 125 15.11 -7.84 3.77
N ASN A 126 14.56 -8.05 2.57
CA ASN A 126 15.12 -8.94 1.55
C ASN A 126 14.97 -8.31 0.16
N ASN A 127 15.75 -8.76 -0.80
CA ASN A 127 15.78 -8.24 -2.17
C ASN A 127 15.27 -9.29 -3.18
N GLU A 128 14.20 -10.00 -2.84
CA GLU A 128 13.65 -11.05 -3.69
C GLU A 128 12.83 -10.51 -4.86
N GLY A 129 12.19 -9.35 -4.68
CA GLY A 129 11.31 -8.73 -5.66
C GLY A 129 10.06 -9.58 -5.92
N PHE A 130 9.60 -9.62 -7.16
CA PHE A 130 8.42 -10.41 -7.50
C PHE A 130 8.68 -11.91 -7.36
N ARG A 131 7.63 -12.62 -6.92
CA ARG A 131 7.69 -14.07 -6.71
C ARG A 131 8.09 -14.83 -7.98
N LYS A 132 9.12 -15.68 -7.87
CA LYS A 132 9.65 -16.51 -8.96
C LYS A 132 9.22 -17.98 -8.83
N VAL A 133 8.88 -18.39 -7.60
CA VAL A 133 8.54 -19.78 -7.31
C VAL A 133 7.02 -19.94 -7.25
N PRO A 134 6.42 -20.88 -8.00
CA PRO A 134 5.00 -21.17 -7.94
C PRO A 134 4.63 -21.85 -6.60
N GLY A 135 3.33 -21.89 -6.31
CA GLY A 135 2.81 -22.59 -5.13
C GLY A 135 2.02 -21.70 -4.16
N THR A 136 2.09 -20.37 -4.29
CA THR A 136 1.29 -19.43 -3.47
C THR A 136 -0.19 -19.64 -3.71
N LYS A 137 -0.96 -19.79 -2.62
CA LYS A 137 -2.42 -19.94 -2.63
C LYS A 137 -3.01 -19.24 -1.43
N LEU A 138 -4.13 -18.54 -1.62
CA LEU A 138 -4.95 -18.07 -0.52
C LEU A 138 -5.86 -19.20 -0.03
N LYS A 139 -5.88 -19.42 1.27
CA LYS A 139 -6.67 -20.46 1.91
C LYS A 139 -7.59 -19.87 2.97
N ASP A 140 -8.75 -20.49 3.18
CA ASP A 140 -9.62 -20.19 4.31
C ASP A 140 -9.08 -20.79 5.62
N SER A 141 -9.76 -20.54 6.74
CA SER A 141 -9.43 -21.09 8.05
C SER A 141 -9.46 -22.64 8.12
N ASN A 142 -10.13 -23.29 7.18
CA ASN A 142 -10.24 -24.73 7.07
C ASN A 142 -9.16 -25.35 6.15
N GLY A 143 -8.30 -24.52 5.56
CA GLY A 143 -7.25 -24.93 4.63
C GLY A 143 -7.71 -25.10 3.18
N ASN A 144 -8.95 -24.79 2.84
CA ASN A 144 -9.45 -24.85 1.47
C ASN A 144 -8.89 -23.70 0.65
N VAL A 145 -8.48 -23.98 -0.59
CA VAL A 145 -7.97 -22.95 -1.50
C VAL A 145 -9.11 -22.08 -1.99
N ILE A 146 -9.08 -20.78 -1.64
CA ILE A 146 -10.06 -19.78 -2.07
C ILE A 146 -9.64 -19.14 -3.39
N TYR A 147 -8.33 -18.86 -3.52
CA TYR A 147 -7.77 -18.20 -4.70
C TYR A 147 -6.34 -18.67 -4.98
N THR A 148 -6.03 -18.84 -6.26
CA THR A 148 -4.68 -19.13 -6.73
C THR A 148 -4.25 -17.98 -7.65
N PRO A 149 -3.33 -17.11 -7.21
CA PRO A 149 -2.81 -16.02 -8.04
C PRO A 149 -1.95 -16.55 -9.19
N PRO A 150 -1.54 -15.70 -10.15
CA PRO A 150 -0.63 -16.08 -11.22
C PRO A 150 0.60 -16.80 -10.65
N GLN A 151 0.96 -17.92 -11.29
CA GLN A 151 2.06 -18.77 -10.82
C GLN A 151 3.34 -18.61 -11.66
N ASP A 152 3.20 -18.19 -12.90
CA ASP A 152 4.32 -17.91 -13.79
C ASP A 152 4.84 -16.51 -13.60
N ILE A 153 6.17 -16.34 -13.56
CA ILE A 153 6.80 -15.04 -13.40
C ILE A 153 6.49 -14.09 -14.58
N ASN A 154 6.37 -14.61 -15.79
CA ASN A 154 6.05 -13.81 -16.96
C ASN A 154 4.61 -13.23 -16.88
N ASP A 155 3.67 -14.01 -16.33
CA ASP A 155 2.31 -13.52 -16.08
C ASP A 155 2.32 -12.43 -15.01
N ILE A 156 3.09 -12.62 -13.93
CA ILE A 156 3.24 -11.63 -12.85
C ILE A 156 3.84 -10.34 -13.41
N ASP A 157 4.93 -10.42 -14.16
CA ASP A 157 5.57 -9.26 -14.78
C ASP A 157 4.63 -8.55 -15.76
N THR A 158 3.85 -9.31 -16.54
CA THR A 158 2.86 -8.76 -17.47
C THR A 158 1.79 -7.93 -16.73
N TYR A 159 1.22 -8.47 -15.65
CA TYR A 159 0.21 -7.75 -14.86
C TYR A 159 0.81 -6.55 -14.13
N MET A 160 2.01 -6.67 -13.58
CA MET A 160 2.67 -5.57 -12.89
C MET A 160 3.10 -4.44 -13.85
N ASN A 161 3.54 -4.78 -15.06
CA ASN A 161 3.83 -3.79 -16.10
C ASN A 161 2.56 -3.09 -16.59
N ASN A 162 1.45 -3.81 -16.73
CA ASN A 162 0.16 -3.20 -17.06
C ASN A 162 -0.31 -2.25 -15.94
N LEU A 163 -0.15 -2.63 -14.66
CA LEU A 163 -0.46 -1.78 -13.53
C LEU A 163 0.42 -0.51 -13.51
N GLU A 164 1.72 -0.64 -13.76
CA GLU A 164 2.64 0.50 -13.83
C GLU A 164 2.23 1.49 -14.93
N LEU A 165 1.92 0.99 -16.11
CA LEU A 165 1.44 1.84 -17.22
C LEU A 165 0.13 2.53 -16.85
N PHE A 166 -0.82 1.80 -16.30
CA PHE A 166 -2.13 2.35 -15.94
C PHE A 166 -2.04 3.45 -14.87
N ILE A 167 -1.17 3.29 -13.87
CA ILE A 167 -1.01 4.29 -12.80
C ILE A 167 -0.31 5.56 -13.29
N ASN A 168 0.61 5.44 -14.26
CA ASN A 168 1.49 6.55 -14.64
C ASN A 168 1.12 7.22 -15.97
N ASP A 169 0.13 6.70 -16.70
CA ASP A 169 -0.31 7.25 -17.98
C ASP A 169 -1.79 7.65 -17.91
N ASP A 170 -2.02 8.93 -17.65
CA ASP A 170 -3.37 9.51 -17.56
C ASP A 170 -4.19 9.32 -18.84
N SER A 171 -3.54 9.04 -19.97
CA SER A 171 -4.25 8.81 -21.24
C SER A 171 -4.94 7.44 -21.32
N LEU A 172 -4.55 6.51 -20.44
CA LEU A 172 -5.15 5.17 -20.37
C LEU A 172 -6.43 5.12 -19.53
N CYS A 173 -6.67 6.14 -18.71
CA CYS A 173 -7.82 6.18 -17.83
C CYS A 173 -8.39 7.60 -17.76
N ASP A 174 -9.63 7.76 -18.22
CA ASP A 174 -10.38 9.03 -18.17
C ASP A 174 -11.37 9.11 -17.02
N PHE A 175 -11.37 8.10 -16.13
CA PHE A 175 -12.18 8.12 -14.90
C PHE A 175 -11.67 9.13 -13.88
N ASP A 176 -12.59 9.62 -13.03
CA ASP A 176 -12.19 10.42 -11.87
C ASP A 176 -11.20 9.63 -10.99
N PRO A 177 -10.07 10.23 -10.53
CA PRO A 177 -9.06 9.55 -9.71
C PRO A 177 -9.57 8.94 -8.41
N LEU A 178 -10.80 9.25 -7.97
CA LEU A 178 -11.45 8.65 -6.81
C LEU A 178 -12.28 7.41 -7.14
N ILE A 179 -12.31 6.97 -8.41
CA ILE A 179 -12.94 5.73 -8.85
C ILE A 179 -11.92 4.62 -8.92
#